data_7bae6dfbd13adc638ddfabd7ad15a47f
#
_entry.id   7bae6dfbd13adc638ddfabd7ad15a47f
#
_cell.length_a   1.000
_cell.length_b   1.000
_cell.length_c   1.000
_cell.angle_alpha   90.00
_cell.angle_beta   90.00
_cell.angle_gamma   90.00
#
_symmetry.space_group_name_H-M   'P 1'
#
loop_
_entity.id
_entity.type
_entity.pdbx_description
1 polymer ?
#
loop_
_entity_poly.entity_id
_entity_poly.type
_entity_poly.pdbx_seq_one_letter_code
_entity_poly.pdbx_strand_id
1 'polypeptide(L)'
;MKTNYPAVVVCAIVYWLLGGLWYDLLFSKQWMALEHMSAAQASSSNPVWIWPFILTFLLNLLIAFVLAQVCIWRNANTAPRGAAVGAILWLGIVGPIVYTTYMYEMRSVQLFAINEFYALVGLCLMGAILGAWKKKPA
;
A
#
# COMPACT_ATOMS: atom_id res chain seq x y z
N MET A 1 9.58 10.73 19.49
CA MET A 1 10.32 9.98 18.42
C MET A 1 10.58 10.92 17.25
N LYS A 2 11.70 10.74 16.58
CA LYS A 2 12.00 11.46 15.32
C LYS A 2 11.69 10.59 14.12
N THR A 3 11.39 11.21 12.98
CA THR A 3 11.15 10.50 11.72
C THR A 3 12.40 9.73 11.30
N ASN A 4 12.23 8.42 11.05
CA ASN A 4 13.28 7.57 10.51
C ASN A 4 13.16 7.52 8.98
N TYR A 5 13.83 8.43 8.28
CA TYR A 5 13.77 8.51 6.82
C TYR A 5 14.25 7.24 6.10
N PRO A 6 15.34 6.57 6.54
CA PRO A 6 15.68 5.25 6.00
C PRO A 6 14.54 4.24 6.08
N ALA A 7 13.83 4.18 7.20
CA ALA A 7 12.68 3.29 7.35
C ALA A 7 11.54 3.67 6.39
N VAL A 8 11.30 4.95 6.16
CA VAL A 8 10.31 5.44 5.18
C VAL A 8 10.66 4.95 3.77
N VAL A 9 11.91 5.07 3.36
CA VAL A 9 12.36 4.59 2.04
C VAL A 9 12.21 3.08 1.92
N VAL A 10 12.60 2.32 2.95
CA VAL A 10 12.44 0.86 2.96
C VAL A 10 10.96 0.47 2.88
N CYS A 11 10.09 1.17 3.59
CA CYS A 11 8.63 0.96 3.51
C CYS A 11 8.11 1.17 2.08
N ALA A 12 8.52 2.24 1.42
CA ALA A 12 8.11 2.52 0.04
C ALA A 12 8.57 1.42 -0.92
N ILE A 13 9.80 0.93 -0.77
CA ILE A 13 10.34 -0.17 -1.57
C ILE A 13 9.57 -1.46 -1.30
N VAL A 14 9.34 -1.81 -0.03
CA VAL A 14 8.60 -3.02 0.37
C VAL A 14 7.18 -2.99 -0.20
N TYR A 15 6.49 -1.87 -0.09
CA TYR A 15 5.14 -1.73 -0.62
C TYR A 15 5.11 -1.81 -2.16
N TRP A 16 6.10 -1.24 -2.82
CA TRP A 16 6.24 -1.32 -4.27
C TRP A 16 6.51 -2.75 -4.76
N LEU A 17 7.41 -3.48 -4.07
CA LEU A 17 7.68 -4.89 -4.36
C LEU A 17 6.48 -5.78 -4.05
N LEU A 18 5.74 -5.49 -2.99
CA LEU A 18 4.48 -6.19 -2.67
C LEU A 18 3.47 -6.03 -3.81
N GLY A 19 3.43 -4.87 -4.47
CA GLY A 19 2.60 -4.64 -5.65
C GLY A 19 2.93 -5.60 -6.79
N GLY A 20 4.20 -5.77 -7.11
CA GLY A 20 4.65 -6.76 -8.11
C GLY A 20 4.24 -8.18 -7.72
N LEU A 21 4.52 -8.59 -6.48
CA LEU A 21 4.12 -9.90 -5.99
C LEU A 21 2.59 -10.10 -6.07
N TRP A 22 1.83 -9.12 -5.65
CA TRP A 22 0.37 -9.20 -5.58
C TRP A 22 -0.29 -9.27 -6.95
N TYR A 23 0.07 -8.36 -7.84
CA TYR A 23 -0.56 -8.22 -9.15
C TYR A 23 0.06 -9.09 -10.23
N ASP A 24 1.35 -9.43 -10.15
CA ASP A 24 2.00 -10.25 -11.17
C ASP A 24 1.97 -11.76 -10.84
N LEU A 25 2.14 -12.14 -9.57
CA LEU A 25 2.26 -13.54 -9.18
C LEU A 25 0.98 -14.12 -8.54
N LEU A 26 0.33 -13.39 -7.62
CA LEU A 26 -0.78 -13.94 -6.84
C LEU A 26 -2.14 -13.78 -7.53
N PHE A 27 -2.45 -12.61 -8.05
CA PHE A 27 -3.79 -12.23 -8.54
C PHE A 27 -3.83 -11.76 -9.99
N SER A 28 -2.78 -11.99 -10.75
CA SER A 28 -2.64 -11.52 -12.13
C SER A 28 -3.83 -11.89 -13.03
N LYS A 29 -4.22 -13.16 -13.04
CA LYS A 29 -5.31 -13.66 -13.89
C LYS A 29 -6.67 -13.07 -13.47
N GLN A 30 -6.95 -13.08 -12.17
CA GLN A 30 -8.21 -12.57 -11.62
C GLN A 30 -8.33 -11.07 -11.84
N TRP A 31 -7.25 -10.33 -11.60
CA TRP A 31 -7.22 -8.89 -11.79
C TRP A 31 -7.43 -8.50 -13.25
N MET A 32 -6.70 -9.14 -14.19
CA MET A 32 -6.88 -8.90 -15.63
C MET A 32 -8.29 -9.20 -16.11
N ALA A 33 -8.88 -10.30 -15.64
CA ALA A 33 -10.25 -10.67 -16.01
C ALA A 33 -11.28 -9.65 -15.52
N LEU A 34 -11.12 -9.16 -14.28
CA LEU A 34 -12.04 -8.19 -13.67
C LEU A 34 -11.85 -6.77 -14.23
N GLU A 35 -10.65 -6.41 -14.66
CA GLU A 35 -10.37 -5.14 -15.35
C GLU A 35 -10.58 -5.21 -16.87
N HIS A 36 -10.96 -6.36 -17.39
CA HIS A 36 -11.13 -6.58 -18.84
C HIS A 36 -9.89 -6.25 -19.66
N MET A 37 -8.71 -6.57 -19.13
CA MET A 37 -7.42 -6.32 -19.78
C MET A 37 -6.86 -7.58 -20.42
N SER A 38 -6.24 -7.42 -21.60
CA SER A 38 -5.45 -8.48 -22.24
C SER A 38 -4.08 -8.64 -21.56
N ALA A 39 -3.46 -9.83 -21.69
CA ALA A 39 -2.12 -10.06 -21.18
C ALA A 39 -1.08 -9.07 -21.76
N ALA A 40 -1.20 -8.68 -23.02
CA ALA A 40 -0.31 -7.69 -23.64
C ALA A 40 -0.48 -6.29 -23.02
N GLN A 41 -1.72 -5.89 -22.71
CA GLN A 41 -2.00 -4.61 -22.05
C GLN A 41 -1.49 -4.59 -20.60
N ALA A 42 -1.62 -5.71 -19.88
CA ALA A 42 -1.20 -5.83 -18.49
C ALA A 42 0.32 -6.10 -18.33
N SER A 43 1.04 -6.39 -19.41
CA SER A 43 2.47 -6.70 -19.36
C SER A 43 3.29 -5.54 -18.80
N SER A 44 4.15 -5.82 -17.84
CA SER A 44 5.06 -4.83 -17.26
C SER A 44 6.08 -4.25 -18.25
N SER A 45 6.30 -4.96 -19.38
CA SER A 45 7.13 -4.46 -20.48
C SER A 45 6.42 -3.44 -21.39
N ASN A 46 5.11 -3.24 -21.22
CA ASN A 46 4.36 -2.25 -21.97
C ASN A 46 4.78 -0.83 -21.54
N PRO A 47 5.28 0.02 -22.46
CA PRO A 47 5.77 1.37 -22.13
C PRO A 47 4.74 2.28 -21.43
N VAL A 48 3.45 2.00 -21.58
CA VAL A 48 2.37 2.76 -20.93
C VAL A 48 2.50 2.75 -19.40
N TRP A 49 3.14 1.73 -18.80
CA TRP A 49 3.30 1.59 -17.37
C TRP A 49 4.50 2.33 -16.77
N ILE A 50 5.39 2.90 -17.58
CA ILE A 50 6.61 3.58 -17.07
C ILE A 50 6.24 4.68 -16.08
N TRP A 51 5.36 5.62 -16.49
CA TRP A 51 4.95 6.73 -15.61
C TRP A 51 4.14 6.26 -14.40
N PRO A 52 3.15 5.37 -14.53
CA PRO A 52 2.46 4.80 -13.37
C PRO A 52 3.40 4.14 -12.37
N PHE A 53 4.41 3.40 -12.80
CA PHE A 53 5.39 2.79 -11.90
C PHE A 53 6.21 3.81 -11.12
N ILE A 54 6.73 4.84 -11.81
CA ILE A 54 7.50 5.91 -11.17
C ILE A 54 6.62 6.67 -10.18
N LEU A 55 5.44 7.08 -10.62
CA LEU A 55 4.51 7.84 -9.79
C LEU A 55 4.06 7.01 -8.57
N THR A 56 3.78 5.73 -8.75
CA THR A 56 3.41 4.82 -7.65
C THR A 56 4.50 4.78 -6.59
N PHE A 57 5.77 4.70 -6.98
CA PHE A 57 6.88 4.73 -6.02
C PHE A 57 6.92 6.05 -5.23
N LEU A 58 6.75 7.18 -5.90
CA LEU A 58 6.71 8.49 -5.24
C LEU A 58 5.53 8.62 -4.29
N LEU A 59 4.36 8.11 -4.69
CA LEU A 59 3.17 8.07 -3.81
C LEU A 59 3.38 7.12 -2.64
N ASN A 60 4.07 6.01 -2.83
CA ASN A 60 4.42 5.11 -1.73
C ASN A 60 5.36 5.77 -0.71
N LEU A 61 6.29 6.61 -1.16
CA LEU A 61 7.12 7.41 -0.26
C LEU A 61 6.27 8.38 0.57
N LEU A 62 5.29 9.03 -0.04
CA LEU A 62 4.36 9.91 0.66
C LEU A 62 3.52 9.15 1.69
N ILE A 63 2.95 8.01 1.30
CA ILE A 63 2.17 7.15 2.19
C ILE A 63 3.01 6.70 3.38
N ALA A 64 4.21 6.20 3.13
CA ALA A 64 5.12 5.75 4.18
C ALA A 64 5.53 6.89 5.13
N PHE A 65 5.77 8.09 4.59
CA PHE A 65 6.08 9.27 5.39
C PHE A 65 4.92 9.67 6.29
N VAL A 66 3.71 9.78 5.76
CA VAL A 66 2.51 10.12 6.54
C VAL A 66 2.26 9.05 7.61
N LEU A 67 2.36 7.77 7.25
CA LEU A 67 2.21 6.67 8.20
C LEU A 67 3.25 6.75 9.33
N ALA A 68 4.49 7.14 9.00
CA ALA A 68 5.53 7.37 10.00
C ALA A 68 5.14 8.48 10.99
N GLN A 69 4.56 9.60 10.50
CA GLN A 69 4.09 10.67 11.39
C GLN A 69 2.96 10.18 12.30
N VAL A 70 2.01 9.43 11.78
CA VAL A 70 0.90 8.89 12.59
C VAL A 70 1.44 7.89 13.63
N CYS A 71 2.39 7.04 13.27
CA CYS A 71 3.06 6.13 14.21
C CYS A 71 3.75 6.91 15.34
N ILE A 72 4.40 8.05 15.03
CA ILE A 72 5.01 8.93 16.04
C ILE A 72 3.95 9.53 16.94
N TRP A 73 2.90 10.12 16.39
CA TRP A 73 1.81 10.74 17.17
C TRP A 73 1.10 9.73 18.09
N ARG A 74 0.98 8.48 17.65
CA ARG A 74 0.37 7.40 18.42
C ARG A 74 1.32 6.66 19.34
N ASN A 75 2.60 7.05 19.40
CA ASN A 75 3.62 6.33 20.15
C ASN A 75 3.68 4.83 19.79
N ALA A 76 3.47 4.51 18.51
CA ALA A 76 3.53 3.15 18.00
C ALA A 76 4.99 2.69 17.88
N ASN A 77 5.55 2.22 18.98
CA ASN A 77 6.98 1.93 19.14
C ASN A 77 7.31 0.42 19.09
N THR A 78 6.40 -0.38 18.58
CA THR A 78 6.58 -1.81 18.34
C THR A 78 5.94 -2.19 17.02
N ALA A 79 6.37 -3.31 16.42
CA ALA A 79 5.80 -3.79 15.16
C ALA A 79 4.27 -4.00 15.24
N PRO A 80 3.71 -4.67 16.28
CA PRO A 80 2.27 -4.83 16.38
C PRO A 80 1.50 -3.50 16.49
N ARG A 81 2.05 -2.53 17.24
CA ARG A 81 1.41 -1.21 17.36
C ARG A 81 1.44 -0.44 16.06
N GLY A 82 2.55 -0.50 15.32
CA GLY A 82 2.65 0.11 14.01
C GLY A 82 1.71 -0.55 13.00
N ALA A 83 1.63 -1.87 12.97
CA ALA A 83 0.69 -2.61 12.14
C ALA A 83 -0.77 -2.24 12.46
N ALA A 84 -1.11 -2.11 13.73
CA ALA A 84 -2.44 -1.68 14.17
C ALA A 84 -2.78 -0.26 13.67
N VAL A 85 -1.83 0.66 13.66
CA VAL A 85 -2.02 1.99 13.07
C VAL A 85 -2.37 1.88 11.58
N GLY A 86 -1.63 1.07 10.83
CA GLY A 86 -1.91 0.82 9.41
C GLY A 86 -3.31 0.22 9.19
N ALA A 87 -3.68 -0.78 9.97
CA ALA A 87 -4.99 -1.42 9.89
C ALA A 87 -6.14 -0.45 10.22
N ILE A 88 -5.98 0.39 11.24
CA ILE A 88 -7.01 1.38 11.64
C ILE A 88 -7.17 2.43 10.55
N LEU A 89 -6.11 2.93 9.95
CA LEU A 89 -6.17 3.90 8.85
C LEU A 89 -6.87 3.30 7.63
N TRP A 90 -6.56 2.05 7.30
CA TRP A 90 -7.27 1.38 6.21
C TRP A 90 -8.75 1.19 6.52
N LEU A 91 -9.07 0.63 7.67
CA LEU A 91 -10.44 0.30 8.06
C LEU A 91 -11.33 1.54 8.22
N GLY A 92 -10.78 2.64 8.76
CA GLY A 92 -11.53 3.85 9.06
C GLY A 92 -11.53 4.90 7.95
N ILE A 93 -10.60 4.84 7.02
CA ILE A 93 -10.45 5.88 5.98
C ILE A 93 -10.37 5.27 4.59
N VAL A 94 -9.33 4.50 4.30
CA VAL A 94 -9.02 4.04 2.93
C VAL A 94 -10.11 3.10 2.41
N GLY A 95 -10.38 2.02 3.13
CA GLY A 95 -11.38 1.03 2.75
C GLY A 95 -12.77 1.62 2.50
N PRO A 96 -13.35 2.37 3.44
CA PRO A 96 -14.66 2.99 3.25
C PRO A 96 -14.73 3.96 2.08
N ILE A 97 -13.71 4.82 1.87
CA ILE A 97 -13.69 5.77 0.76
C ILE A 97 -13.66 5.02 -0.57
N VAL A 98 -12.75 4.06 -0.72
CA VAL A 98 -12.61 3.31 -1.97
C VAL A 98 -13.83 2.42 -2.22
N TYR A 99 -14.36 1.77 -1.19
CA TYR A 99 -15.56 0.95 -1.32
C TYR A 99 -16.77 1.76 -1.80
N THR A 100 -16.95 2.97 -1.28
CA THR A 100 -18.00 3.89 -1.73
C THR A 100 -17.84 4.20 -3.22
N THR A 101 -16.62 4.50 -3.67
CA THR A 101 -16.35 4.74 -5.09
C THR A 101 -16.70 3.52 -5.94
N TYR A 102 -16.26 2.34 -5.55
CA TYR A 102 -16.57 1.08 -6.25
C TYR A 102 -18.06 0.81 -6.35
N MET A 103 -18.81 1.10 -5.28
CA MET A 103 -20.29 0.97 -5.29
C MET A 103 -20.94 1.84 -6.36
N TYR A 104 -20.59 3.14 -6.39
CA TYR A 104 -21.16 4.09 -7.35
C TYR A 104 -20.72 3.84 -8.78
N GLU A 105 -19.52 3.32 -8.99
CA GLU A 105 -19.00 2.92 -10.30
C GLU A 105 -19.48 1.53 -10.74
N MET A 106 -20.26 0.84 -9.92
CA MET A 106 -20.73 -0.53 -10.17
C MET A 106 -19.58 -1.52 -10.42
N ARG A 107 -18.42 -1.28 -9.79
CA ARG A 107 -17.26 -2.18 -9.90
C ARG A 107 -17.42 -3.39 -9.00
N SER A 108 -16.79 -4.50 -9.40
CA SER A 108 -16.86 -5.77 -8.70
C SER A 108 -16.34 -5.68 -7.26
N VAL A 109 -17.03 -6.32 -6.32
CA VAL A 109 -16.56 -6.53 -4.94
C VAL A 109 -15.29 -7.38 -4.91
N GLN A 110 -15.14 -8.33 -5.83
CA GLN A 110 -13.92 -9.13 -5.96
C GLN A 110 -12.71 -8.26 -6.35
N LEU A 111 -12.91 -7.33 -7.28
CA LEU A 111 -11.88 -6.36 -7.67
C LEU A 111 -11.51 -5.45 -6.50
N PHE A 112 -12.49 -4.96 -5.74
CA PHE A 112 -12.25 -4.22 -4.51
C PHE A 112 -11.40 -5.04 -3.54
N ALA A 113 -11.74 -6.31 -3.30
CA ALA A 113 -11.00 -7.17 -2.41
C ALA A 113 -9.53 -7.32 -2.85
N ILE A 114 -9.27 -7.57 -4.14
CA ILE A 114 -7.91 -7.70 -4.66
C ILE A 114 -7.11 -6.41 -4.45
N ASN A 115 -7.66 -5.27 -4.84
CA ASN A 115 -6.97 -3.99 -4.79
C ASN A 115 -6.79 -3.48 -3.34
N GLU A 116 -7.83 -3.62 -2.53
CA GLU A 116 -7.84 -3.01 -1.21
C GLU A 116 -7.24 -3.89 -0.11
N PHE A 117 -7.27 -5.21 -0.23
CA PHE A 117 -6.48 -6.07 0.66
C PHE A 117 -4.98 -5.92 0.41
N TYR A 118 -4.56 -5.61 -0.82
CA TYR A 118 -3.20 -5.17 -1.10
C TYR A 118 -2.83 -3.93 -0.27
N ALA A 119 -3.69 -2.90 -0.28
CA ALA A 119 -3.47 -1.69 0.51
C ALA A 119 -3.46 -1.97 2.02
N LEU A 120 -4.36 -2.83 2.50
CA LEU A 120 -4.41 -3.23 3.92
C LEU A 120 -3.11 -3.92 4.35
N VAL A 121 -2.68 -4.94 3.61
CA VAL A 121 -1.44 -5.66 3.89
C VAL A 121 -0.24 -4.72 3.83
N GLY A 122 -0.20 -3.85 2.83
CA GLY A 122 0.87 -2.86 2.67
C GLY A 122 0.96 -1.88 3.83
N LEU A 123 -0.16 -1.31 4.26
CA LEU A 123 -0.21 -0.40 5.41
C LEU A 123 0.17 -1.10 6.72
N CYS A 124 -0.25 -2.34 6.92
CA CYS A 124 0.14 -3.13 8.09
C CYS A 124 1.65 -3.44 8.10
N LEU A 125 2.21 -3.85 6.97
CA LEU A 125 3.65 -4.13 6.84
C LEU A 125 4.49 -2.88 7.06
N MET A 126 4.16 -1.79 6.39
CA MET A 126 4.86 -0.51 6.55
C MET A 126 4.76 -0.02 8.00
N GLY A 127 3.58 -0.09 8.59
CA GLY A 127 3.36 0.26 9.99
C GLY A 127 4.20 -0.59 10.94
N ALA A 128 4.29 -1.90 10.69
CA ALA A 128 5.12 -2.81 11.49
C ALA A 128 6.62 -2.45 11.39
N ILE A 129 7.11 -2.16 10.20
CA ILE A 129 8.50 -1.73 9.98
C ILE A 129 8.77 -0.42 10.73
N LEU A 130 7.91 0.57 10.58
CA LEU A 130 8.05 1.87 11.22
C LEU A 130 7.97 1.78 12.75
N GLY A 131 7.10 0.92 13.28
CA GLY A 131 6.99 0.69 14.71
C GLY A 131 8.18 -0.05 15.30
N ALA A 132 8.74 -1.00 14.57
CA ALA A 132 9.90 -1.77 15.01
C ALA A 132 11.22 -0.98 14.86
N TRP A 133 11.34 -0.23 13.79
CA TRP A 133 12.57 0.50 13.43
C TRP A 133 12.45 1.99 13.78
N LYS A 134 12.38 2.29 15.03
CA LYS A 134 12.30 3.67 15.54
C LYS A 134 13.67 4.32 15.65
N LYS A 135 13.74 5.58 15.29
CA LYS A 135 14.92 6.41 15.56
C LYS A 135 14.81 7.00 16.97
N LYS A 136 15.75 6.64 17.84
CA LYS A 136 15.85 7.25 19.17
C LYS A 136 16.18 8.74 19.03
N PRO A 137 15.66 9.62 19.91
CA PRO A 137 16.14 10.99 19.99
C PRO A 137 17.64 10.97 20.28
N ALA A 138 18.34 11.89 19.63
CA ALA A 138 19.78 12.08 19.87
C ALA A 138 20.01 12.63 21.28
#